data_707da02c9d88d551dcfa224d0abbaffa
#
_entry.id   707da02c9d88d551dcfa224d0abbaffa
#
_cell.length_a   1.000
_cell.length_b   1.000
_cell.length_c   1.000
_cell.angle_alpha   90.00
_cell.angle_beta   90.00
_cell.angle_gamma   90.00
#
_symmetry.space_group_name_H-M   'P 1'
#
loop_
_entity.id
_entity.type
_entity.pdbx_description
1 polymer ?
#
loop_
_entity_poly.entity_id
_entity_poly.type
_entity_poly.pdbx_seq_one_letter_code
_entity_poly.pdbx_strand_id
1 'polypeptide(L)'
;PEHLQVMTKNSAATADRLENFGSLFIGHHAPVPFGDYVSGPNHILPTLKCSRFSNGVFVGTFIKISSIQEITAEGAKTLSGPCAHLAGGEGLFGHQYSAQLRG
;
A
#
# COMPACT_ATOMS: atom_id res chain seq x y z
N PRO A 1 -15.71 0.83 -6.47
CA PRO A 1 -16.49 -0.41 -6.60
C PRO A 1 -15.57 -1.63 -6.64
N GLU A 2 -16.12 -2.83 -6.48
CA GLU A 2 -15.41 -4.10 -6.67
C GLU A 2 -15.09 -4.31 -8.14
N HIS A 3 -16.12 -4.28 -8.98
CA HIS A 3 -16.04 -4.39 -10.43
C HIS A 3 -16.40 -3.06 -11.06
N LEU A 4 -15.59 -2.59 -11.97
CA LEU A 4 -15.84 -1.36 -12.73
C LEU A 4 -15.71 -1.63 -14.22
N GLN A 5 -16.84 -1.68 -14.91
CA GLN A 5 -16.91 -1.84 -16.37
C GLN A 5 -17.00 -0.46 -17.03
N VAL A 6 -16.11 -0.18 -17.97
CA VAL A 6 -16.11 1.07 -18.74
C VAL A 6 -16.37 0.78 -20.22
N MET A 7 -17.54 1.17 -20.70
CA MET A 7 -17.95 1.03 -22.10
C MET A 7 -18.38 2.38 -22.66
N THR A 8 -17.43 3.23 -22.97
CA THR A 8 -17.64 4.58 -23.53
C THR A 8 -17.02 4.67 -24.92
N LYS A 9 -17.31 5.74 -25.64
CA LYS A 9 -16.73 5.98 -26.98
C LYS A 9 -15.19 5.96 -26.95
N ASN A 10 -14.59 6.44 -25.87
CA ASN A 10 -13.14 6.34 -25.60
C ASN A 10 -12.93 5.77 -24.20
N SER A 11 -13.03 4.45 -24.09
CA SER A 11 -12.98 3.74 -22.82
C SER A 11 -11.62 3.89 -22.13
N ALA A 12 -10.51 3.93 -22.88
CA ALA A 12 -9.18 4.10 -22.33
C ALA A 12 -9.03 5.47 -21.64
N ALA A 13 -9.36 6.55 -22.35
CA ALA A 13 -9.29 7.90 -21.76
C ALA A 13 -10.26 8.10 -20.58
N THR A 14 -11.38 7.36 -20.56
CA THR A 14 -12.26 7.37 -19.39
C THR A 14 -11.61 6.62 -18.23
N ALA A 15 -11.00 5.47 -18.48
CA ALA A 15 -10.35 4.63 -17.49
C ALA A 15 -9.19 5.36 -16.78
N ASP A 16 -8.39 6.13 -17.53
CA ASP A 16 -7.25 6.91 -17.00
C ASP A 16 -7.65 7.95 -15.93
N ARG A 17 -8.95 8.27 -15.84
CA ARG A 17 -9.50 9.23 -14.87
C ARG A 17 -10.14 8.57 -13.67
N LEU A 18 -10.15 7.25 -13.62
CA LEU A 18 -10.81 6.48 -12.56
C LEU A 18 -9.78 5.94 -11.58
N GLU A 19 -10.16 6.02 -10.32
CA GLU A 19 -9.37 5.54 -9.19
C GLU A 19 -10.27 4.63 -8.32
N ASN A 20 -9.70 3.95 -7.36
CA ASN A 20 -10.45 3.25 -6.32
C ASN A 20 -11.43 2.18 -6.83
N PHE A 21 -10.93 1.23 -7.58
CA PHE A 21 -11.66 0.05 -8.04
C PHE A 21 -10.92 -1.24 -7.64
N GLY A 22 -11.62 -2.34 -7.54
CA GLY A 22 -11.03 -3.66 -7.35
C GLY A 22 -10.49 -4.23 -8.65
N SER A 23 -11.34 -4.36 -9.66
CA SER A 23 -10.98 -4.70 -11.03
C SER A 23 -11.63 -3.75 -12.02
N LEU A 24 -10.86 -3.31 -13.01
CA LEU A 24 -11.29 -2.43 -14.07
C LEU A 24 -11.34 -3.20 -15.40
N PHE A 25 -12.50 -3.17 -16.06
CA PHE A 25 -12.76 -3.82 -17.34
C PHE A 25 -13.01 -2.74 -18.40
N ILE A 26 -12.16 -2.68 -19.41
CA ILE A 26 -12.14 -1.59 -20.39
C ILE A 26 -12.64 -2.08 -21.76
N GLY A 27 -13.71 -1.46 -22.23
CA GLY A 27 -14.30 -1.72 -23.55
C GLY A 27 -15.21 -2.95 -23.59
N HIS A 28 -15.72 -3.23 -24.79
CA HIS A 28 -16.71 -4.29 -25.01
C HIS A 28 -16.13 -5.71 -24.97
N HIS A 29 -14.82 -5.85 -25.16
CA HIS A 29 -14.15 -7.15 -25.23
C HIS A 29 -13.57 -7.62 -23.89
N ALA A 30 -13.80 -6.88 -22.81
CA ALA A 30 -13.35 -7.21 -21.47
C ALA A 30 -14.54 -7.38 -20.50
N PRO A 31 -15.39 -8.40 -20.68
CA PRO A 31 -16.51 -8.62 -19.76
C PRO A 31 -16.02 -9.14 -18.40
N VAL A 32 -16.75 -8.83 -17.34
CA VAL A 32 -16.44 -9.26 -15.97
C VAL A 32 -16.12 -10.76 -15.84
N PRO A 33 -16.87 -11.69 -16.46
CA PRO A 33 -16.56 -13.11 -16.37
C PRO A 33 -15.17 -13.52 -16.87
N PHE A 34 -14.57 -12.73 -17.77
CA PHE A 34 -13.19 -13.03 -18.19
C PHE A 34 -12.19 -12.80 -17.05
N GLY A 35 -12.42 -11.76 -16.24
CA GLY A 35 -11.62 -11.52 -15.04
C GLY A 35 -11.77 -12.60 -13.99
N ASP A 36 -12.97 -13.15 -13.85
CA ASP A 36 -13.25 -14.17 -12.85
C ASP A 36 -12.65 -15.55 -13.20
N TYR A 37 -12.52 -15.88 -14.50
CA TYR A 37 -12.23 -17.26 -14.89
C TYR A 37 -11.00 -17.45 -15.78
N VAL A 38 -10.67 -16.52 -16.67
CA VAL A 38 -9.74 -16.84 -17.77
C VAL A 38 -8.66 -15.79 -18.07
N SER A 39 -8.77 -14.55 -17.61
CA SER A 39 -7.83 -13.49 -17.96
C SER A 39 -6.61 -13.39 -17.05
N GLY A 40 -6.51 -14.24 -16.04
CA GLY A 40 -5.33 -14.40 -15.19
C GLY A 40 -5.40 -13.81 -13.78
N PRO A 41 -5.99 -12.62 -13.53
CA PRO A 41 -6.16 -12.11 -12.17
C PRO A 41 -7.08 -13.02 -11.34
N ASN A 42 -6.90 -13.00 -10.02
CA ASN A 42 -7.88 -13.64 -9.14
C ASN A 42 -9.13 -12.75 -9.00
N HIS A 43 -10.23 -13.36 -8.60
CA HIS A 43 -11.53 -12.70 -8.45
C HIS A 43 -11.86 -12.26 -7.02
N ILE A 44 -10.90 -12.33 -6.09
CA ILE A 44 -11.10 -11.91 -4.70
C ILE A 44 -10.82 -10.42 -4.60
N LEU A 45 -11.87 -9.64 -4.74
CA LEU A 45 -11.81 -8.20 -4.88
C LEU A 45 -12.12 -7.48 -3.55
N PRO A 46 -11.68 -6.22 -3.39
CA PRO A 46 -11.97 -5.44 -2.19
C PRO A 46 -13.45 -5.05 -2.13
N THR A 47 -14.15 -5.43 -1.07
CA THR A 47 -15.55 -5.11 -0.81
C THR A 47 -15.71 -3.86 0.06
N LEU A 48 -16.93 -3.40 0.27
CA LEU A 48 -17.26 -2.33 1.23
C LEU A 48 -16.40 -1.06 1.11
N LYS A 49 -16.12 -0.64 -0.12
CA LYS A 49 -15.28 0.53 -0.45
C LYS A 49 -13.79 0.37 -0.09
N CYS A 50 -13.34 -0.82 0.27
CA CYS A 50 -11.94 -1.09 0.60
C CYS A 50 -10.99 -0.85 -0.59
N SER A 51 -11.48 -0.77 -1.83
CA SER A 51 -10.69 -0.41 -3.02
C SER A 51 -9.96 0.94 -2.91
N ARG A 52 -10.25 1.75 -1.89
CA ARG A 52 -9.53 3.00 -1.61
C ARG A 52 -8.14 2.78 -0.99
N PHE A 53 -7.89 1.61 -0.44
CA PHE A 53 -6.64 1.30 0.27
C PHE A 53 -6.16 -0.15 0.13
N SER A 54 -6.93 -0.98 -0.57
CA SER A 54 -6.62 -2.41 -0.78
C SER A 54 -7.09 -2.86 -2.16
N ASN A 55 -6.36 -3.79 -2.75
CA ASN A 55 -6.68 -4.41 -4.04
C ASN A 55 -7.26 -5.82 -3.90
N GLY A 56 -7.69 -6.21 -2.71
CA GLY A 56 -8.11 -7.58 -2.42
C GLY A 56 -6.91 -8.52 -2.24
N VAL A 57 -6.99 -9.74 -2.76
CA VAL A 57 -5.93 -10.75 -2.62
C VAL A 57 -4.96 -10.68 -3.78
N PHE A 58 -3.67 -10.68 -3.47
CA PHE A 58 -2.57 -10.77 -4.45
C PHE A 58 -1.37 -11.49 -3.82
N VAL A 59 -0.31 -11.72 -4.57
CA VAL A 59 0.86 -12.47 -4.08
C VAL A 59 1.42 -11.90 -2.77
N GLY A 60 1.47 -10.57 -2.65
CA GLY A 60 1.95 -9.89 -1.44
C GLY A 60 1.15 -10.19 -0.18
N THR A 61 -0.11 -10.61 -0.29
CA THR A 61 -0.95 -11.00 0.84
C THR A 61 -0.39 -12.22 1.59
N PHE A 62 0.36 -13.08 0.90
CA PHE A 62 0.96 -14.29 1.44
C PHE A 62 2.44 -14.11 1.84
N ILE A 63 2.97 -12.89 1.69
CA ILE A 63 4.36 -12.57 2.00
C ILE A 63 4.38 -11.78 3.32
N LYS A 64 5.18 -12.26 4.27
CA LYS A 64 5.47 -11.53 5.50
C LYS A 64 6.68 -10.62 5.26
N ILE A 65 6.47 -9.33 5.41
CA ILE A 65 7.54 -8.33 5.35
C ILE A 65 8.01 -8.06 6.79
N SER A 66 9.30 -8.17 7.03
CA SER A 66 9.92 -7.84 8.32
C SER A 66 11.05 -6.85 8.12
N SER A 67 11.11 -5.84 8.97
CA SER A 67 12.21 -4.89 8.97
C SER A 67 13.32 -5.39 9.90
N ILE A 68 14.56 -5.36 9.43
CA ILE A 68 15.76 -5.63 10.20
C ILE A 68 16.60 -4.36 10.16
N GLN A 69 17.02 -3.88 11.32
CA GLN A 69 17.85 -2.69 11.45
C GLN A 69 19.11 -3.01 12.21
N GLU A 70 20.25 -2.75 11.58
CA GLU A 70 21.57 -2.83 12.20
C GLU A 70 22.24 -1.47 12.03
N ILE A 71 22.74 -0.88 13.12
CA ILE A 71 23.31 0.46 13.14
C ILE A 71 24.70 0.38 13.76
N THR A 72 25.69 0.90 13.04
CA THR A 72 27.05 1.00 13.55
C THR A 72 27.15 2.01 14.71
N ALA A 73 28.18 1.91 15.52
CA ALA A 73 28.42 2.89 16.60
C ALA A 73 28.50 4.34 16.09
N GLU A 74 29.12 4.54 14.94
CA GLU A 74 29.20 5.86 14.29
C GLU A 74 27.82 6.35 13.82
N GLY A 75 27.03 5.45 13.21
CA GLY A 75 25.66 5.74 12.82
C GLY A 75 24.78 6.08 14.03
N ALA A 76 24.94 5.37 15.13
CA ALA A 76 24.19 5.64 16.36
C ALA A 76 24.48 7.05 16.91
N LYS A 77 25.72 7.49 16.91
CA LYS A 77 26.10 8.87 17.31
C LYS A 77 25.42 9.92 16.42
N THR A 78 25.39 9.68 15.12
CA THR A 78 24.76 10.61 14.17
C THR A 78 23.24 10.68 14.37
N LEU A 79 22.57 9.55 14.66
CA LEU A 79 21.13 9.45 14.80
C LEU A 79 20.59 9.83 16.18
N SER A 80 21.41 9.74 17.22
CA SER A 80 21.02 9.97 18.62
C SER A 80 20.38 11.35 18.84
N GLY A 81 21.04 12.42 18.40
CA GLY A 81 20.56 13.79 18.59
C GLY A 81 19.18 14.03 17.94
N PRO A 82 19.03 13.81 16.64
CA PRO A 82 17.73 13.93 15.96
C PRO A 82 16.63 13.07 16.57
N CYS A 83 16.94 11.82 16.91
CA CYS A 83 15.98 10.91 17.54
C CYS A 83 15.53 11.41 18.92
N ALA A 84 16.47 11.83 19.76
CA ALA A 84 16.15 12.37 21.08
C ALA A 84 15.31 13.66 20.98
N HIS A 85 15.58 14.51 20.01
CA HIS A 85 14.82 15.74 19.79
C HIS A 85 13.35 15.44 19.40
N LEU A 86 13.15 14.54 18.44
CA LEU A 86 11.82 14.14 18.00
C LEU A 86 11.02 13.47 19.13
N ALA A 87 11.63 12.49 19.80
CA ALA A 87 10.99 11.78 20.90
C ALA A 87 10.62 12.71 22.08
N GLY A 88 11.48 13.68 22.38
CA GLY A 88 11.21 14.70 23.40
C GLY A 88 10.03 15.59 23.01
N GLY A 89 9.95 16.02 21.75
CA GLY A 89 8.82 16.80 21.20
C GLY A 89 7.48 16.07 21.26
N GLU A 90 7.50 14.74 21.10
CA GLU A 90 6.32 13.88 21.24
C GLU A 90 6.00 13.51 22.71
N GLY A 91 6.82 13.90 23.67
CA GLY A 91 6.65 13.54 25.09
C GLY A 91 7.04 12.09 25.42
N LEU A 92 7.76 11.41 24.52
CA LEU A 92 8.21 10.03 24.68
C LEU A 92 9.59 9.98 25.39
N PHE A 93 9.63 10.39 26.65
CA PHE A 93 10.88 10.58 27.40
C PHE A 93 11.74 9.31 27.54
N GLY A 94 11.13 8.13 27.62
CA GLY A 94 11.86 6.86 27.61
C GLY A 94 12.61 6.61 26.29
N HIS A 95 11.98 6.94 25.15
CA HIS A 95 12.61 6.88 23.83
C HIS A 95 13.71 7.92 23.70
N GLN A 96 13.48 9.15 24.16
CA GLN A 96 14.46 10.21 24.20
C GLN A 96 15.72 9.78 24.96
N TYR A 97 15.55 9.29 26.18
CA TYR A 97 16.66 8.82 26.99
C TYR A 97 17.41 7.63 26.37
N SER A 98 16.66 6.68 25.80
CA SER A 98 17.23 5.54 25.07
C SER A 98 18.11 5.99 23.89
N ALA A 99 17.69 7.01 23.15
CA ALA A 99 18.49 7.59 22.07
C ALA A 99 19.76 8.27 22.61
N GLN A 100 19.64 9.09 23.66
CA GLN A 100 20.75 9.81 24.27
C GLN A 100 21.89 8.90 24.79
N LEU A 101 21.54 7.72 25.31
CA LEU A 101 22.50 6.74 25.77
C LEU A 101 23.40 6.14 24.68
N ARG A 102 23.08 6.37 23.42
CA ARG A 102 23.78 5.80 22.26
C ARG A 102 24.54 6.83 21.42
N GLY A 103 24.48 8.09 21.83
CA GLY A 103 25.18 9.22 21.20
C GLY A 103 26.56 9.52 21.72
#